data_72b43812b820dbcafa6e80a22d8a3ad0
#
_entry.id   72b43812b820dbcafa6e80a22d8a3ad0
#
_cell.length_a   1.000
_cell.length_b   1.000
_cell.length_c   1.000
_cell.angle_alpha   90.00
_cell.angle_beta   90.00
_cell.angle_gamma   90.00
#
_symmetry.space_group_name_H-M   'P 1'
#
loop_
_entity.id
_entity.type
_entity.pdbx_description
1 polymer ?
#
loop_
_entity_poly.entity_id
_entity_poly.type
_entity_poly.pdbx_seq_one_letter_code
_entity_poly.pdbx_strand_id
1 'polypeptide(L)'
;MEKRYPNLNTVLMVEDFIKKKRDLPLKLSEIKKKLPKQVMHQTLVIILEYLWKSGKIIYGPKGIQWIYSEPEHLKNMLKGSKN
;
A
#
# COMPACT_ATOMS: atom_id res chain seq x y z
N MET A 1 5.03 -26.35 5.20
CA MET A 1 4.03 -25.40 5.65
C MET A 1 3.68 -24.44 4.54
N GLU A 2 2.41 -24.29 4.31
CA GLU A 2 1.95 -23.42 3.23
C GLU A 2 1.96 -21.95 3.65
N LYS A 3 2.44 -21.13 2.75
CA LYS A 3 2.35 -19.71 2.91
C LYS A 3 0.99 -19.24 2.44
N ARG A 4 0.35 -18.43 3.25
CA ARG A 4 -0.87 -17.79 2.82
C ARG A 4 -0.55 -16.46 2.20
N TYR A 5 -1.01 -16.28 0.98
CA TYR A 5 -0.83 -15.01 0.30
C TYR A 5 -2.08 -14.17 0.44
N PRO A 6 -1.92 -12.86 0.62
CA PRO A 6 -3.09 -12.00 0.72
C PRO A 6 -3.92 -12.04 -0.55
N ASN A 7 -5.21 -11.88 -0.36
CA ASN A 7 -6.15 -11.69 -1.45
C ASN A 7 -5.79 -10.38 -2.17
N LEU A 8 -5.90 -10.38 -3.50
CA LEU A 8 -5.57 -9.19 -4.28
C LEU A 8 -6.39 -7.96 -3.84
N ASN A 9 -7.68 -8.16 -3.58
CA ASN A 9 -8.52 -7.05 -3.14
C ASN A 9 -8.01 -6.46 -1.83
N THR A 10 -7.52 -7.30 -0.93
CA THR A 10 -6.97 -6.82 0.34
C THR A 10 -5.69 -6.03 0.10
N VAL A 11 -4.83 -6.52 -0.79
CA VAL A 11 -3.59 -5.80 -1.13
C VAL A 11 -3.92 -4.42 -1.69
N LEU A 12 -4.86 -4.38 -2.63
CA LEU A 12 -5.24 -3.11 -3.26
C LEU A 12 -5.86 -2.15 -2.26
N MET A 13 -6.63 -2.66 -1.32
CA MET A 13 -7.23 -1.82 -0.29
C MET A 13 -6.17 -1.18 0.59
N VAL A 14 -5.20 -1.96 1.03
CA VAL A 14 -4.12 -1.45 1.88
C VAL A 14 -3.27 -0.44 1.11
N GLU A 15 -2.93 -0.79 -0.11
CA GLU A 15 -2.14 0.07 -0.97
C GLU A 15 -2.83 1.42 -1.17
N ASP A 16 -4.10 1.40 -1.51
CA ASP A 16 -4.88 2.61 -1.74
C ASP A 16 -4.98 3.46 -0.48
N PHE A 17 -5.17 2.81 0.66
CA PHE A 17 -5.26 3.53 1.93
C PHE A 17 -3.98 4.30 2.23
N ILE A 18 -2.83 3.64 2.09
CA ILE A 18 -1.55 4.29 2.38
C ILE A 18 -1.27 5.39 1.37
N LYS A 19 -1.59 5.14 0.11
CA LYS A 19 -1.40 6.11 -0.95
C LYS A 19 -2.19 7.40 -0.69
N LYS A 20 -3.41 7.27 -0.23
CA LYS A 20 -4.26 8.43 0.05
C LYS A 20 -3.77 9.24 1.24
N LYS A 21 -3.01 8.62 2.12
CA LYS A 21 -2.49 9.28 3.30
C LYS A 21 -0.99 9.58 3.20
N ARG A 22 -0.52 9.74 1.99
CA ARG A 22 0.91 9.88 1.73
C ARG A 22 1.56 11.14 2.30
N ASP A 23 0.75 12.10 2.74
CA ASP A 23 1.30 13.35 3.25
C ASP A 23 1.98 13.20 4.60
N LEU A 24 1.63 12.17 5.35
CA LEU A 24 2.18 11.95 6.68
C LEU A 24 2.58 10.50 6.86
N PRO A 25 3.67 10.24 7.59
CA PRO A 25 4.03 8.86 7.92
C PRO A 25 2.94 8.21 8.77
N LEU A 26 2.74 6.91 8.58
CA LEU A 26 1.74 6.16 9.31
C LEU A 26 2.39 5.10 10.16
N LYS A 27 2.00 5.04 11.42
CA LYS A 27 2.43 3.94 12.28
C LYS A 27 1.61 2.70 11.96
N LEU A 28 2.21 1.54 12.18
CA LEU A 28 1.53 0.28 11.90
C LEU A 28 0.19 0.21 12.65
N SER A 29 0.18 0.65 13.91
CA SER A 29 -1.05 0.64 14.70
C SER A 29 -2.14 1.52 14.09
N GLU A 30 -1.74 2.64 13.50
CA GLU A 30 -2.71 3.52 12.84
C GLU A 30 -3.29 2.88 11.61
N ILE A 31 -2.46 2.21 10.83
CA ILE A 31 -2.93 1.50 9.64
C ILE A 31 -3.94 0.44 10.04
N LYS A 32 -3.59 -0.35 11.06
CA LYS A 32 -4.48 -1.41 11.53
C LYS A 32 -5.83 -0.88 11.99
N LYS A 33 -5.82 0.27 12.65
CA LYS A 33 -7.05 0.86 13.16
C LYS A 33 -7.91 1.48 12.10
N LYS A 34 -7.29 2.12 11.12
CA LYS A 34 -8.02 3.00 10.20
C LYS A 34 -8.35 2.39 8.86
N LEU A 35 -7.86 1.19 8.58
CA LEU A 35 -8.20 0.51 7.34
C LEU A 35 -9.71 0.34 7.22
N PRO A 36 -10.26 0.46 6.01
CA PRO A 36 -11.70 0.28 5.80
C PRO A 36 -12.20 -1.08 6.25
N LYS A 37 -11.36 -2.11 6.14
CA LYS A 37 -11.68 -3.44 6.63
C LYS A 37 -10.55 -3.93 7.49
N GLN A 38 -10.90 -4.68 8.52
CA GLN A 38 -9.90 -5.24 9.40
C GLN A 38 -9.07 -6.29 8.69
N VAL A 39 -7.76 -6.21 8.87
CA VAL A 39 -6.82 -7.15 8.28
C VAL A 39 -5.98 -7.75 9.38
N MET A 40 -5.78 -9.05 9.33
CA MET A 40 -4.96 -9.74 10.33
C MET A 40 -3.54 -9.19 10.27
N HIS A 41 -2.91 -9.15 11.44
CA HIS A 41 -1.57 -8.59 11.55
C HIS A 41 -0.57 -9.24 10.58
N GLN A 42 -0.56 -10.56 10.52
CA GLN A 42 0.37 -11.28 9.65
C GLN A 42 0.14 -10.95 8.19
N THR A 43 -1.13 -10.85 7.81
CA THR A 43 -1.48 -10.50 6.43
C THR A 43 -1.01 -9.09 6.10
N LEU A 44 -1.24 -8.17 7.02
CA LEU A 44 -0.83 -6.79 6.82
C LEU A 44 0.69 -6.67 6.67
N VAL A 45 1.44 -7.39 7.50
CA VAL A 45 2.90 -7.38 7.43
C VAL A 45 3.37 -7.88 6.07
N ILE A 46 2.76 -8.95 5.56
CA ILE A 46 3.13 -9.47 4.24
C ILE A 46 2.88 -8.44 3.15
N ILE A 47 1.73 -7.76 3.23
CA ILE A 47 1.38 -6.74 2.24
C ILE A 47 2.39 -5.58 2.29
N LEU A 48 2.70 -5.12 3.49
CA LEU A 48 3.64 -4.00 3.65
C LEU A 48 5.02 -4.38 3.16
N GLU A 49 5.44 -5.61 3.42
CA GLU A 49 6.72 -6.08 2.92
C GLU A 49 6.75 -6.10 1.40
N TYR A 50 5.66 -6.55 0.79
CA TYR A 50 5.53 -6.54 -0.65
C TYR A 50 5.62 -5.12 -1.21
N LEU A 51 4.91 -4.17 -0.60
CA LEU A 51 4.95 -2.79 -1.04
C LEU A 51 6.34 -2.17 -0.90
N TRP A 52 7.02 -2.52 0.18
CA TRP A 52 8.38 -2.05 0.42
C TRP A 52 9.34 -2.59 -0.63
N LYS A 53 9.28 -3.88 -0.90
CA LYS A 53 10.15 -4.51 -1.89
C LYS A 53 9.86 -3.99 -3.29
N SER A 54 8.64 -3.56 -3.53
CA SER A 54 8.24 -2.99 -4.82
C SER A 54 8.61 -1.51 -4.95
N GLY A 55 9.19 -0.92 -3.91
CA GLY A 55 9.61 0.47 -3.96
C GLY A 55 8.47 1.47 -3.81
N LYS A 56 7.34 1.04 -3.26
CA LYS A 56 6.19 1.91 -3.13
C LYS A 56 6.12 2.61 -1.78
N ILE A 57 6.69 2.00 -0.75
CA ILE A 57 6.74 2.60 0.59
C ILE A 57 8.13 2.48 1.17
N ILE A 58 8.40 3.29 2.18
CA ILE A 58 9.60 3.16 2.99
C ILE A 58 9.20 3.10 4.46
N TYR A 59 10.07 2.51 5.25
CA TYR A 59 9.94 2.50 6.70
C TYR A 59 10.88 3.55 7.25
N GLY A 60 10.33 4.63 7.74
CA GLY A 60 11.14 5.70 8.31
C GLY A 60 11.03 5.73 9.83
N PRO A 61 11.80 6.61 10.47
CA PRO A 61 11.75 6.72 11.93
C PRO A 61 10.40 7.15 12.46
N LYS A 62 9.60 7.81 11.63
CA LYS A 62 8.28 8.27 12.05
C LYS A 62 7.16 7.37 11.58
N GLY A 63 7.47 6.35 10.80
CA GLY A 63 6.46 5.42 10.33
C GLY A 63 6.63 5.06 8.88
N ILE A 64 5.55 4.52 8.33
CA ILE A 64 5.48 4.03 6.96
C ILE A 64 5.01 5.16 6.07
N GLN A 65 5.70 5.37 4.95
CA GLN A 65 5.35 6.47 4.05
C GLN A 65 5.32 6.00 2.61
N TRP A 66 4.28 6.44 1.89
CA TRP A 66 4.14 6.17 0.46
C TRP A 66 5.11 7.07 -0.31
N ILE A 67 5.92 6.47 -1.18
CA ILE A 67 6.91 7.23 -1.95
C ILE A 67 6.78 7.06 -3.46
N TYR A 68 5.95 6.13 -3.91
CA TYR A 68 5.85 5.84 -5.33
C TYR A 68 4.98 6.87 -6.05
N SER A 69 5.46 7.33 -7.19
CA SER A 69 4.68 8.20 -8.08
C SER A 69 4.63 7.55 -9.44
N GLU A 70 3.43 7.47 -10.00
CA GLU A 70 3.29 6.95 -11.34
C GLU A 70 3.93 7.89 -12.35
N PRO A 71 4.67 7.34 -13.32
CA PRO A 71 5.23 8.19 -14.38
C PRO A 71 4.14 8.92 -15.14
N GLU A 72 4.42 10.14 -15.52
CA GLU A 72 3.47 10.96 -16.29
C GLU A 72 3.01 10.25 -17.55
N HIS A 73 3.95 9.65 -18.22
CA HIS A 73 3.70 8.87 -19.43
C HIS A 73 2.67 7.76 -19.20
N LEU A 74 2.78 7.05 -18.08
CA LEU A 74 1.85 5.98 -17.77
C LEU A 74 0.46 6.53 -17.48
N LYS A 75 0.37 7.63 -16.76
CA LYS A 75 -0.90 8.26 -16.48
C LYS A 75 -1.62 8.67 -17.77
N ASN A 76 -0.86 9.22 -18.70
CA ASN A 76 -1.43 9.65 -19.96
C ASN A 76 -1.95 8.46 -20.76
N MET A 77 -1.22 7.36 -20.76
CA MET A 77 -1.66 6.15 -21.44
C MET A 77 -2.96 5.63 -20.86
N LEU A 78 -3.05 5.61 -19.55
CA LEU A 78 -4.25 5.10 -18.88
C LEU A 78 -5.46 5.98 -19.17
N LYS A 79 -5.24 7.29 -19.23
CA LYS A 79 -6.32 8.20 -19.58
C LYS A 79 -6.72 8.07 -21.04
N GLY A 80 -5.73 7.90 -21.91
CA GLY A 80 -5.99 7.78 -23.33
C GLY A 80 -6.80 6.54 -23.67
N SER A 81 -6.66 5.49 -22.90
CA SER A 81 -7.36 4.25 -23.17
C SER A 81 -8.87 4.37 -23.02
N LYS A 82 -9.34 5.45 -22.46
CA LYS A 82 -10.77 5.67 -22.31
C LYS A 82 -11.46 6.15 -23.57
N ASN A 83 -10.71 6.60 -24.50
CA ASN A 83 -11.27 7.18 -25.72
C ASN A 83 -11.60 6.16 -26.76
#